data_26ce7d806430fa8ab2d3efaf857ba1b9
#
_entry.id   26ce7d806430fa8ab2d3efaf857ba1b9
#
_cell.length_a   1.000
_cell.length_b   1.000
_cell.length_c   1.000
_cell.angle_alpha   90.00
_cell.angle_beta   90.00
_cell.angle_gamma   90.00
#
_symmetry.space_group_name_H-M   'P 1'
#
loop_
_entity.id
_entity.type
_entity.pdbx_description
1 polymer ?
#
loop_
_entity_poly.entity_id
_entity_poly.type
_entity_poly.pdbx_seq_one_letter_code
_entity_poly.pdbx_strand_id
1 'polypeptide(L)'
;MPRKERGLIELYHEDPERAEYLVFGRKAGPDRRGFLKGAGLASMGAVLGTTIPFSSNMPAGLMPAALAETLSEFSIDSKHADMIVHNDRPMNVEAAVHLLDDDVTPAAHHFIRNNGTMPMPISKADWRLTIDGEVNEELELTHDQLMNDFEHVTFRAQLECGGNGRAGFNPLPRGNPWTIGAIGNAEWTGVRVSDILRRAGLQPSAVYTGHFSYDEHLSGDPERSSISRGGPIDKMMNPHTIVALQMNGGDIPIEHGYPARIVAPGWAGSVSQKWLTRIWVRDREHDGPGMTGLSYRVPRHPVAAGEEVAHEDMMVMGSMIVKSAITNPVAGAEVRAGAPFEIRGQAWAGDNHVVRMETSIDFGATWQTAELHAPPNRYSWQRWQQTVIPPMAGYYEVWARATDNQGNSQPMVVPGWNPRGYLNNSCHRIHFTAV
;
A
#
# COMPACT_ATOMS: atom_id res chain seq x y z
N MET A 1 13.79 -9.12 62.65
CA MET A 1 12.46 -9.29 62.05
C MET A 1 12.67 -9.80 60.60
N PRO A 2 12.05 -10.90 60.19
CA PRO A 2 12.19 -11.38 58.83
C PRO A 2 11.60 -10.34 57.88
N ARG A 3 12.33 -10.02 56.80
CA ARG A 3 11.83 -9.16 55.71
C ARG A 3 10.64 -9.87 55.06
N LYS A 4 9.49 -9.23 55.08
CA LYS A 4 8.29 -9.68 54.41
C LYS A 4 8.61 -9.68 52.87
N GLU A 5 8.61 -10.85 52.25
CA GLU A 5 8.70 -10.93 50.80
C GLU A 5 7.43 -10.29 50.21
N ARG A 6 7.60 -9.28 49.34
CA ARG A 6 6.50 -8.58 48.68
C ARG A 6 6.37 -9.07 47.26
N GLY A 7 5.15 -9.31 46.82
CA GLY A 7 4.86 -9.58 45.44
C GLY A 7 5.15 -8.39 44.51
N LEU A 8 5.42 -8.65 43.26
CA LEU A 8 5.75 -7.60 42.27
C LEU A 8 4.65 -6.53 42.14
N ILE A 9 3.38 -6.95 42.15
CA ILE A 9 2.22 -6.07 42.04
C ILE A 9 2.12 -5.17 43.30
N GLU A 10 2.34 -5.74 44.47
CA GLU A 10 2.35 -5.01 45.76
C GLU A 10 3.49 -3.98 45.77
N LEU A 11 4.66 -4.32 45.24
CA LEU A 11 5.80 -3.42 45.14
C LEU A 11 5.52 -2.27 44.13
N TYR A 12 4.86 -2.52 43.01
CA TYR A 12 4.47 -1.47 42.08
C TYR A 12 3.43 -0.49 42.66
N HIS A 13 2.54 -0.97 43.52
CA HIS A 13 1.57 -0.11 44.19
C HIS A 13 2.21 0.76 45.31
N GLU A 14 3.15 0.22 46.06
CA GLU A 14 3.74 0.89 47.23
C GLU A 14 4.99 1.72 46.86
N ASP A 15 5.84 1.23 45.93
CA ASP A 15 7.10 1.86 45.53
C ASP A 15 7.40 1.56 44.06
N PRO A 16 6.73 2.28 43.13
CA PRO A 16 6.87 2.08 41.69
C PRO A 16 8.30 2.27 41.19
N GLU A 17 9.07 3.19 41.77
CA GLU A 17 10.45 3.49 41.35
C GLU A 17 11.38 2.32 41.68
N ARG A 18 11.19 1.72 42.84
CA ARG A 18 11.95 0.55 43.27
C ARG A 18 11.57 -0.68 42.46
N ALA A 19 10.29 -0.82 42.10
CA ALA A 19 9.81 -1.90 41.23
C ALA A 19 10.44 -1.78 39.85
N GLU A 20 10.47 -0.61 39.23
CA GLU A 20 11.13 -0.34 37.95
C GLU A 20 12.63 -0.67 37.98
N TYR A 21 13.31 -0.30 39.07
CA TYR A 21 14.72 -0.60 39.26
C TYR A 21 14.98 -2.10 39.38
N LEU A 22 14.16 -2.82 40.16
CA LEU A 22 14.34 -4.26 40.38
C LEU A 22 13.97 -5.12 39.16
N VAL A 23 12.96 -4.69 38.39
CA VAL A 23 12.47 -5.48 37.24
C VAL A 23 13.24 -5.17 35.97
N PHE A 24 13.57 -3.89 35.70
CA PHE A 24 14.13 -3.45 34.45
C PHE A 24 15.54 -2.85 34.55
N GLY A 25 16.12 -2.79 35.76
CA GLY A 25 17.43 -2.20 36.01
C GLY A 25 17.51 -0.66 35.75
N ARG A 26 16.36 0.01 35.67
CA ARG A 26 16.29 1.45 35.37
C ARG A 26 16.41 2.23 36.66
N LYS A 27 17.38 3.17 36.73
CA LYS A 27 17.42 4.19 37.80
C LYS A 27 16.33 5.21 37.52
N ALA A 28 15.60 5.63 38.60
CA ALA A 28 14.61 6.69 38.52
C ALA A 28 15.24 7.95 37.89
N GLY A 29 14.76 8.28 36.68
CA GLY A 29 14.97 9.61 36.11
C GLY A 29 13.96 10.60 36.67
N PRO A 30 14.02 11.90 36.31
CA PRO A 30 13.07 12.91 36.80
C PRO A 30 11.63 12.42 36.60
N ASP A 31 10.84 12.57 37.64
CA ASP A 31 9.44 12.13 37.79
C ASP A 31 8.65 12.36 36.47
N ARG A 32 8.04 11.30 35.93
CA ARG A 32 7.16 11.37 34.75
C ARG A 32 6.06 12.43 34.92
N ARG A 33 5.57 12.65 36.13
CA ARG A 33 4.58 13.71 36.42
C ARG A 33 5.18 15.12 36.37
N GLY A 34 6.44 15.30 36.77
CA GLY A 34 7.17 16.56 36.65
C GLY A 34 7.54 16.88 35.20
N PHE A 35 7.93 15.85 34.41
CA PHE A 35 8.21 15.98 32.98
C PHE A 35 6.95 16.35 32.18
N LEU A 36 5.80 15.77 32.54
CA LEU A 36 4.51 16.05 31.88
C LEU A 36 3.86 17.39 32.34
N LYS A 37 4.24 17.94 33.48
CA LYS A 37 3.69 19.21 34.01
C LYS A 37 4.52 20.47 33.69
N GLY A 38 5.71 20.33 33.18
CA GLY A 38 6.60 21.44 32.84
C GLY A 38 6.71 21.69 31.33
N ALA A 39 7.38 22.76 30.97
CA ALA A 39 7.64 23.24 29.60
C ALA A 39 8.17 22.19 28.56
N GLY A 40 8.34 20.93 28.97
CA GLY A 40 8.77 19.82 28.11
C GLY A 40 7.76 19.41 27.07
N LEU A 41 6.45 19.52 27.30
CA LEU A 41 5.41 19.19 26.31
C LEU A 41 5.38 20.21 25.16
N ALA A 42 5.54 21.50 25.49
CA ALA A 42 5.60 22.56 24.46
C ALA A 42 6.89 22.53 23.65
N SER A 43 8.03 22.16 24.29
CA SER A 43 9.32 22.03 23.58
C SER A 43 9.43 20.73 22.78
N MET A 44 8.81 19.62 23.18
CA MET A 44 8.72 18.42 22.38
C MET A 44 7.86 18.61 21.12
N GLY A 45 6.73 19.33 21.23
CA GLY A 45 5.91 19.70 20.08
C GLY A 45 6.66 20.58 19.07
N ALA A 46 7.55 21.46 19.55
CA ALA A 46 8.35 22.34 18.70
C ALA A 46 9.60 21.67 18.09
N VAL A 47 10.17 20.65 18.74
CA VAL A 47 11.40 19.95 18.30
C VAL A 47 11.10 18.70 17.46
N LEU A 48 9.98 18.03 17.69
CA LEU A 48 9.60 16.81 16.96
C LEU A 48 8.74 17.07 15.73
N GLY A 49 8.47 18.34 15.40
CA GLY A 49 7.79 18.75 14.16
C GLY A 49 6.70 17.77 13.73
N THR A 50 5.52 17.88 14.33
CA THR A 50 4.22 17.44 13.80
C THR A 50 3.99 15.97 13.43
N THR A 51 4.89 15.02 13.60
CA THR A 51 4.58 13.62 13.22
C THR A 51 5.05 12.62 14.26
N ILE A 52 4.13 12.21 15.14
CA ILE A 52 4.27 10.92 15.84
C ILE A 52 3.68 9.86 14.89
N PRO A 53 4.51 9.00 14.22
CA PRO A 53 4.02 8.07 13.20
C PRO A 53 3.10 6.95 13.71
N PHE A 54 2.69 6.98 14.97
CA PHE A 54 1.96 5.91 15.66
C PHE A 54 0.73 6.41 16.41
N SER A 55 0.19 7.58 16.06
CA SER A 55 -0.99 8.15 16.77
C SER A 55 -2.20 7.20 16.75
N SER A 56 -2.40 6.45 15.67
CA SER A 56 -3.50 5.48 15.52
C SER A 56 -3.35 4.22 16.39
N ASN A 57 -2.15 3.94 16.89
CA ASN A 57 -1.86 2.78 17.74
C ASN A 57 -1.63 3.15 19.21
N MET A 58 -1.83 4.40 19.57
CA MET A 58 -1.75 4.84 20.97
C MET A 58 -3.06 4.52 21.72
N PRO A 59 -2.99 4.03 22.97
CA PRO A 59 -4.18 3.88 23.80
C PRO A 59 -4.93 5.23 23.92
N ALA A 60 -6.26 5.16 23.83
CA ALA A 60 -7.12 6.33 23.98
C ALA A 60 -6.78 7.06 25.30
N GLY A 61 -6.47 8.37 25.20
CA GLY A 61 -6.08 9.21 26.34
C GLY A 61 -4.58 9.50 26.46
N LEU A 62 -3.72 8.90 25.64
CA LEU A 62 -2.29 9.24 25.59
C LEU A 62 -1.94 10.31 24.53
N MET A 63 -2.86 10.61 23.62
CA MET A 63 -2.70 11.72 22.68
C MET A 63 -3.14 13.04 23.33
N PRO A 64 -2.32 14.11 23.31
CA PRO A 64 -2.80 15.45 23.62
C PRO A 64 -3.95 15.83 22.65
N ALA A 65 -5.04 16.41 23.18
CA ALA A 65 -6.20 16.82 22.40
C ALA A 65 -5.81 17.71 21.19
N ALA A 66 -4.83 18.58 21.35
CA ALA A 66 -4.30 19.44 20.28
C ALA A 66 -3.65 18.67 19.10
N LEU A 67 -3.13 17.44 19.32
CA LEU A 67 -2.59 16.59 18.25
C LEU A 67 -3.69 15.79 17.56
N ALA A 68 -4.73 15.41 18.28
CA ALA A 68 -5.90 14.75 17.74
C ALA A 68 -6.71 15.71 16.84
N GLU A 69 -6.84 16.97 17.24
CA GLU A 69 -7.48 18.03 16.46
C GLU A 69 -6.70 18.34 15.17
N THR A 70 -5.36 18.44 15.20
CA THR A 70 -4.54 18.70 14.00
C THR A 70 -4.59 17.56 12.97
N LEU A 71 -4.78 16.32 13.38
CA LEU A 71 -4.92 15.19 12.45
C LEU A 71 -6.34 15.06 11.89
N SER A 72 -7.36 15.55 12.61
CA SER A 72 -8.76 15.56 12.16
C SER A 72 -9.10 16.69 11.18
N GLU A 73 -8.26 17.73 11.08
CA GLU A 73 -8.47 18.88 10.17
C GLU A 73 -7.75 18.73 8.82
N PHE A 74 -6.85 17.74 8.65
CA PHE A 74 -6.19 17.52 7.37
C PHE A 74 -7.14 16.84 6.40
N SER A 75 -7.82 17.64 5.58
CA SER A 75 -8.63 17.17 4.46
C SER A 75 -7.86 17.36 3.14
N ILE A 76 -8.02 16.43 2.23
CA ILE A 76 -7.53 16.53 0.85
C ILE A 76 -8.76 16.76 -0.01
N ASP A 77 -8.92 17.97 -0.55
CA ASP A 77 -10.13 18.39 -1.27
C ASP A 77 -10.53 17.44 -2.42
N SER A 78 -9.56 16.74 -3.01
CA SER A 78 -9.78 15.75 -4.08
C SER A 78 -10.19 14.36 -3.56
N LYS A 79 -10.25 14.13 -2.23
CA LYS A 79 -10.49 12.81 -1.63
C LYS A 79 -11.75 12.76 -0.78
N HIS A 80 -12.33 11.56 -0.71
CA HIS A 80 -13.47 11.29 0.17
C HIS A 80 -13.09 11.46 1.64
N ALA A 81 -14.02 11.92 2.47
CA ALA A 81 -13.77 12.18 3.90
C ALA A 81 -13.35 10.93 4.69
N ASP A 82 -13.80 9.75 4.28
CA ASP A 82 -13.46 8.48 4.95
C ASP A 82 -12.11 7.90 4.53
N MET A 83 -11.32 8.62 3.71
CA MET A 83 -9.97 8.21 3.41
C MET A 83 -9.07 8.31 4.65
N ILE A 84 -8.20 7.33 4.84
CA ILE A 84 -7.34 7.23 6.01
C ILE A 84 -5.99 7.88 5.70
N VAL A 85 -5.69 9.02 6.31
CA VAL A 85 -4.42 9.73 6.15
C VAL A 85 -3.37 9.11 7.08
N HIS A 86 -2.29 8.55 6.53
CA HIS A 86 -1.17 8.02 7.29
C HIS A 86 -0.11 9.08 7.58
N ASN A 87 0.15 9.95 6.61
CA ASN A 87 1.03 11.12 6.72
C ASN A 87 0.79 12.10 5.56
N ASP A 88 1.09 13.35 5.80
CA ASP A 88 0.98 14.47 4.86
C ASP A 88 2.28 14.67 4.05
N ARG A 89 3.44 14.35 4.62
CA ARG A 89 4.75 14.50 3.97
C ARG A 89 5.68 13.30 4.22
N PRO A 90 5.92 12.46 3.21
CA PRO A 90 5.22 12.43 1.92
C PRO A 90 3.75 12.06 2.10
N MET A 91 2.88 12.65 1.27
CA MET A 91 1.45 12.37 1.34
C MET A 91 1.17 10.89 1.06
N ASN A 92 0.55 10.20 2.04
CA ASN A 92 0.17 8.80 1.94
C ASN A 92 -1.22 8.60 2.56
N VAL A 93 -2.16 8.16 1.73
CA VAL A 93 -3.59 8.09 2.06
C VAL A 93 -4.14 6.75 1.58
N GLU A 94 -4.85 6.07 2.45
CA GLU A 94 -5.46 4.76 2.21
C GLU A 94 -6.97 4.89 2.05
N ALA A 95 -7.57 4.11 1.16
CA ALA A 95 -9.01 3.99 1.10
C ALA A 95 -9.55 3.22 2.32
N ALA A 96 -10.58 3.71 2.99
CA ALA A 96 -11.38 2.85 3.85
C ALA A 96 -11.99 1.74 2.97
N VAL A 97 -11.94 0.49 3.42
CA VAL A 97 -12.22 -0.66 2.55
C VAL A 97 -13.60 -0.65 1.90
N HIS A 98 -14.60 -0.07 2.57
CA HIS A 98 -15.97 0.07 2.02
C HIS A 98 -16.04 1.02 0.82
N LEU A 99 -15.07 1.94 0.65
CA LEU A 99 -14.97 2.82 -0.52
C LEU A 99 -14.48 2.09 -1.78
N LEU A 100 -14.05 0.84 -1.64
CA LEU A 100 -13.54 -0.01 -2.74
C LEU A 100 -14.61 -0.95 -3.29
N ASP A 101 -15.88 -0.67 -3.08
CA ASP A 101 -17.01 -1.54 -3.50
C ASP A 101 -17.36 -1.39 -5.00
N ASP A 102 -16.90 -0.36 -5.67
CA ASP A 102 -17.14 -0.10 -7.08
C ASP A 102 -16.27 -0.97 -8.00
N ASP A 103 -16.77 -1.26 -9.21
CA ASP A 103 -15.99 -1.93 -10.27
C ASP A 103 -14.78 -1.09 -10.72
N VAL A 104 -14.97 0.23 -10.78
CA VAL A 104 -13.94 1.22 -11.08
C VAL A 104 -13.85 2.17 -9.90
N THR A 105 -12.68 2.20 -9.28
CA THR A 105 -12.42 3.09 -8.14
C THR A 105 -12.42 4.55 -8.60
N PRO A 106 -13.35 5.39 -8.10
CA PRO A 106 -13.29 6.83 -8.35
C PRO A 106 -11.94 7.42 -7.91
N ALA A 107 -11.46 8.46 -8.58
CA ALA A 107 -10.22 9.12 -8.20
C ALA A 107 -10.24 9.59 -6.73
N ALA A 108 -11.41 10.00 -6.22
CA ALA A 108 -11.60 10.40 -4.83
C ALA A 108 -11.40 9.26 -3.82
N HIS A 109 -11.57 8.00 -4.22
CA HIS A 109 -11.38 6.82 -3.38
C HIS A 109 -10.06 6.10 -3.63
N HIS A 110 -9.33 6.46 -4.70
CA HIS A 110 -8.07 5.79 -5.04
C HIS A 110 -6.96 6.24 -4.08
N PHE A 111 -6.20 5.27 -3.53
CA PHE A 111 -5.14 5.54 -2.56
C PHE A 111 -4.02 6.42 -3.12
N ILE A 112 -3.35 7.17 -2.25
CA ILE A 112 -2.16 7.95 -2.59
C ILE A 112 -0.95 7.33 -1.90
N ARG A 113 0.14 7.10 -2.65
CA ARG A 113 1.44 6.71 -2.13
C ARG A 113 2.55 7.52 -2.78
N ASN A 114 3.21 8.36 -1.99
CA ASN A 114 4.34 9.20 -2.41
C ASN A 114 5.61 8.82 -1.63
N ASN A 115 6.77 8.94 -2.28
CA ASN A 115 8.07 8.82 -1.64
C ASN A 115 8.72 10.20 -1.44
N GLY A 116 8.42 11.14 -2.32
CA GLY A 116 8.82 12.54 -2.28
C GLY A 116 7.66 13.48 -2.04
N THR A 117 7.92 14.76 -2.17
CA THR A 117 6.92 15.83 -2.15
C THR A 117 6.13 15.78 -3.46
N MET A 118 4.81 15.90 -3.38
CA MET A 118 3.97 15.99 -4.57
C MET A 118 4.34 17.28 -5.33
N PRO A 119 4.69 17.18 -6.63
CA PRO A 119 5.13 18.35 -7.37
C PRO A 119 3.97 19.26 -7.77
N MET A 120 4.30 20.51 -8.10
CA MET A 120 3.36 21.37 -8.80
C MET A 120 3.10 20.84 -10.22
N PRO A 121 1.87 20.98 -10.75
CA PRO A 121 1.56 20.52 -12.11
C PRO A 121 2.45 21.21 -13.15
N ILE A 122 3.06 20.45 -14.04
CA ILE A 122 3.71 20.97 -15.24
C ILE A 122 2.69 20.99 -16.38
N SER A 123 2.75 21.99 -17.27
CA SER A 123 1.85 22.02 -18.42
C SER A 123 2.13 20.87 -19.38
N LYS A 124 1.09 20.36 -20.07
CA LYS A 124 1.27 19.31 -21.09
C LYS A 124 2.20 19.77 -22.22
N ALA A 125 2.20 21.06 -22.53
CA ALA A 125 3.05 21.66 -23.56
C ALA A 125 4.54 21.64 -23.18
N ASP A 126 4.85 21.82 -21.90
CA ASP A 126 6.22 21.85 -21.39
C ASP A 126 6.75 20.45 -20.98
N TRP A 127 5.85 19.51 -20.73
CA TRP A 127 6.23 18.16 -20.31
C TRP A 127 6.92 17.37 -21.43
N ARG A 128 7.96 16.63 -21.06
CA ARG A 128 8.75 15.76 -21.96
C ARG A 128 8.99 14.41 -21.34
N LEU A 129 9.04 13.38 -22.20
CA LEU A 129 9.45 12.02 -21.85
C LEU A 129 10.69 11.64 -22.63
N THR A 130 11.79 11.45 -21.93
CA THR A 130 13.04 10.95 -22.50
C THR A 130 13.09 9.43 -22.47
N ILE A 131 13.50 8.81 -23.58
CA ILE A 131 13.83 7.39 -23.67
C ILE A 131 15.27 7.29 -24.15
N ASP A 132 16.16 6.71 -23.34
CA ASP A 132 17.60 6.65 -23.61
C ASP A 132 18.24 5.36 -23.06
N GLY A 133 19.56 5.24 -23.22
CA GLY A 133 20.38 4.10 -22.77
C GLY A 133 20.51 3.05 -23.85
N GLU A 134 20.17 1.79 -23.56
CA GLU A 134 20.32 0.65 -24.48
C GLU A 134 19.26 0.66 -25.59
N VAL A 135 19.24 1.75 -26.37
CA VAL A 135 18.35 2.00 -27.52
C VAL A 135 19.17 2.40 -28.74
N ASN A 136 18.65 2.20 -29.94
CA ASN A 136 19.28 2.61 -31.19
C ASN A 136 19.15 4.12 -31.44
N GLU A 137 18.03 4.71 -30.98
CA GLU A 137 17.72 6.13 -31.11
C GLU A 137 17.15 6.64 -29.79
N GLU A 138 17.79 7.65 -29.21
CA GLU A 138 17.24 8.36 -28.07
C GLU A 138 16.04 9.20 -28.51
N LEU A 139 14.94 9.14 -27.74
CA LEU A 139 13.72 9.89 -28.03
C LEU A 139 13.46 10.92 -26.94
N GLU A 140 13.01 12.11 -27.35
CA GLU A 140 12.36 13.08 -26.49
C GLU A 140 10.94 13.31 -27.01
N LEU A 141 9.94 12.76 -26.31
CA LEU A 141 8.55 12.77 -26.73
C LEU A 141 7.77 13.85 -26.00
N THR A 142 7.00 14.63 -26.72
CA THR A 142 6.01 15.55 -26.15
C THR A 142 4.72 14.84 -25.80
N HIS A 143 3.88 15.45 -24.96
CA HIS A 143 2.54 14.94 -24.68
C HIS A 143 1.70 14.82 -25.97
N ASP A 144 1.79 15.80 -26.86
CA ASP A 144 1.05 15.80 -28.12
C ASP A 144 1.49 14.68 -29.05
N GLN A 145 2.79 14.35 -29.09
CA GLN A 145 3.27 13.20 -29.86
C GLN A 145 2.75 11.86 -29.28
N LEU A 146 2.71 11.72 -27.95
CA LEU A 146 2.09 10.53 -27.34
C LEU A 146 0.60 10.45 -27.65
N MET A 147 -0.10 11.58 -27.71
CA MET A 147 -1.53 11.64 -28.03
C MET A 147 -1.84 11.33 -29.51
N ASN A 148 -0.95 11.68 -30.45
CA ASN A 148 -1.28 11.69 -31.86
C ASN A 148 -0.49 10.69 -32.71
N ASP A 149 0.74 10.29 -32.29
CA ASP A 149 1.65 9.46 -33.11
C ASP A 149 1.63 7.97 -32.72
N PHE A 150 0.87 7.59 -31.69
CA PHE A 150 0.79 6.22 -31.16
C PHE A 150 -0.65 5.75 -31.04
N GLU A 151 -0.84 4.42 -31.12
CA GLU A 151 -2.11 3.79 -30.80
C GLU A 151 -2.40 3.87 -29.29
N HIS A 152 -3.60 4.28 -28.92
CA HIS A 152 -4.06 4.31 -27.54
C HIS A 152 -4.79 3.01 -27.19
N VAL A 153 -4.58 2.55 -25.97
CA VAL A 153 -5.34 1.46 -25.35
C VAL A 153 -6.03 1.95 -24.10
N THR A 154 -7.22 1.42 -23.84
CA THR A 154 -8.00 1.69 -22.64
C THR A 154 -8.36 0.37 -21.98
N PHE A 155 -8.04 0.22 -20.68
CA PHE A 155 -8.40 -0.95 -19.91
C PHE A 155 -8.44 -0.66 -18.40
N ARG A 156 -9.18 -1.48 -17.66
CA ARG A 156 -9.22 -1.41 -16.20
C ARG A 156 -8.03 -2.18 -15.63
N ALA A 157 -7.33 -1.58 -14.68
CA ALA A 157 -6.23 -2.24 -14.00
C ALA A 157 -6.14 -1.80 -12.54
N GLN A 158 -5.95 -2.77 -11.66
CA GLN A 158 -5.66 -2.49 -10.26
C GLN A 158 -4.19 -2.10 -10.09
N LEU A 159 -3.95 -1.10 -9.25
CA LEU A 159 -2.64 -0.76 -8.72
C LEU A 159 -2.65 -0.99 -7.22
N GLU A 160 -1.65 -1.68 -6.70
CA GLU A 160 -1.53 -2.04 -5.29
C GLU A 160 -0.15 -1.68 -4.74
N CYS A 161 -0.11 -1.05 -3.58
CA CYS A 161 1.14 -0.85 -2.85
C CYS A 161 1.70 -2.20 -2.38
N GLY A 162 2.99 -2.47 -2.61
CA GLY A 162 3.62 -3.70 -2.11
C GLY A 162 3.53 -3.91 -0.60
N GLY A 163 3.32 -2.82 0.15
CA GLY A 163 3.10 -2.85 1.60
C GLY A 163 1.63 -2.94 2.03
N ASN A 164 0.69 -3.09 1.11
CA ASN A 164 -0.73 -3.26 1.44
C ASN A 164 -0.92 -4.48 2.36
N GLY A 165 -1.50 -4.26 3.56
CA GLY A 165 -1.60 -5.26 4.63
C GLY A 165 -0.47 -5.21 5.67
N ARG A 166 0.48 -4.25 5.61
CA ARG A 166 1.62 -4.17 6.54
C ARG A 166 1.20 -4.11 8.00
N ALA A 167 0.09 -3.46 8.32
CA ALA A 167 -0.44 -3.37 9.68
C ALA A 167 -0.71 -4.74 10.33
N GLY A 168 -0.89 -5.79 9.53
CA GLY A 168 -1.11 -7.15 10.02
C GLY A 168 0.13 -7.87 10.55
N PHE A 169 1.35 -7.38 10.30
CA PHE A 169 2.57 -8.00 10.82
C PHE A 169 2.82 -7.65 12.29
N ASN A 170 3.31 -8.61 13.06
CA ASN A 170 3.72 -8.43 14.45
C ASN A 170 5.10 -9.08 14.69
N PRO A 171 6.13 -8.32 15.12
CA PRO A 171 6.15 -6.87 15.32
C PRO A 171 5.92 -6.11 13.99
N LEU A 172 5.38 -4.88 14.10
CA LEU A 172 5.13 -4.04 12.93
C LEU A 172 6.44 -3.67 12.23
N PRO A 173 6.62 -4.02 10.94
CA PRO A 173 7.79 -3.65 10.17
C PRO A 173 7.82 -2.15 9.84
N ARG A 174 8.98 -1.65 9.46
CA ARG A 174 9.15 -0.25 9.08
C ARG A 174 8.40 0.09 7.79
N GLY A 175 7.67 1.19 7.79
CA GLY A 175 6.90 1.74 6.64
C GLY A 175 5.49 2.15 7.06
N ASN A 176 4.69 2.67 6.12
CA ASN A 176 3.30 3.05 6.40
C ASN A 176 2.48 1.82 6.80
N PRO A 177 1.70 1.90 7.88
CA PRO A 177 0.94 0.75 8.40
C PRO A 177 -0.38 0.56 7.62
N TRP A 178 -0.27 0.38 6.30
CA TRP A 178 -1.42 0.11 5.44
C TRP A 178 -2.25 -1.06 5.96
N THR A 179 -3.55 -0.91 6.01
CA THR A 179 -4.47 -2.02 6.29
C THR A 179 -4.71 -2.85 5.03
N ILE A 180 -5.78 -2.62 4.29
CA ILE A 180 -6.09 -3.34 3.04
C ILE A 180 -6.40 -2.39 1.89
N GLY A 181 -6.54 -1.09 2.14
CA GLY A 181 -7.03 -0.09 1.20
C GLY A 181 -5.96 0.61 0.38
N ALA A 182 -4.68 0.21 0.47
CA ALA A 182 -3.63 0.74 -0.41
C ALA A 182 -3.68 0.08 -1.81
N ILE A 183 -4.87 0.05 -2.40
CA ILE A 183 -5.20 -0.50 -3.72
C ILE A 183 -6.30 0.34 -4.36
N GLY A 184 -6.41 0.30 -5.69
CA GLY A 184 -7.51 0.85 -6.45
C GLY A 184 -7.52 0.29 -7.87
N ASN A 185 -8.70 0.10 -8.45
CA ASN A 185 -8.90 -0.40 -9.82
C ASN A 185 -9.47 0.72 -10.67
N ALA A 186 -8.65 1.36 -11.48
CA ALA A 186 -9.06 2.47 -12.34
C ALA A 186 -9.05 2.07 -13.82
N GLU A 187 -9.76 2.83 -14.63
CA GLU A 187 -9.64 2.74 -16.07
C GLU A 187 -8.49 3.67 -16.52
N TRP A 188 -7.54 3.09 -17.24
CA TRP A 188 -6.36 3.77 -17.71
C TRP A 188 -6.32 3.81 -19.23
N THR A 189 -6.08 5.00 -19.78
CA THR A 189 -5.89 5.20 -21.22
C THR A 189 -4.49 5.74 -21.49
N GLY A 190 -3.80 5.17 -22.47
CA GLY A 190 -2.46 5.62 -22.84
C GLY A 190 -1.81 4.77 -23.92
N VAL A 191 -0.51 4.93 -24.07
CA VAL A 191 0.34 4.30 -25.09
C VAL A 191 1.08 3.11 -24.49
N ARG A 192 1.13 1.98 -25.21
CA ARG A 192 1.93 0.83 -24.76
C ARG A 192 3.40 1.21 -24.66
N VAL A 193 4.03 0.89 -23.54
CA VAL A 193 5.49 1.06 -23.40
C VAL A 193 6.24 0.30 -24.49
N SER A 194 5.74 -0.87 -24.87
CA SER A 194 6.33 -1.66 -25.96
C SER A 194 6.39 -0.92 -27.32
N ASP A 195 5.42 -0.05 -27.62
CA ASP A 195 5.38 0.68 -28.89
C ASP A 195 6.40 1.83 -28.86
N ILE A 196 6.53 2.49 -27.71
CA ILE A 196 7.57 3.52 -27.48
C ILE A 196 8.95 2.89 -27.59
N LEU A 197 9.20 1.76 -26.91
CA LEU A 197 10.48 1.07 -26.94
C LEU A 197 10.83 0.51 -28.33
N ARG A 198 9.85 0.02 -29.08
CA ARG A 198 10.05 -0.39 -30.48
C ARG A 198 10.45 0.79 -31.38
N ARG A 199 9.84 1.97 -31.16
CA ARG A 199 10.22 3.18 -31.91
C ARG A 199 11.65 3.62 -31.62
N ALA A 200 12.09 3.54 -30.35
CA ALA A 200 13.48 3.80 -29.95
C ALA A 200 14.45 2.71 -30.45
N GLY A 201 13.96 1.50 -30.69
CA GLY A 201 14.75 0.35 -31.12
C GLY A 201 15.63 -0.19 -30.00
N LEU A 202 15.16 -1.23 -29.28
CA LEU A 202 15.92 -1.86 -28.19
C LEU A 202 17.21 -2.50 -28.73
N GLN A 203 18.33 -2.27 -28.05
CA GLN A 203 19.59 -2.99 -28.30
C GLN A 203 19.51 -4.42 -27.72
N PRO A 204 20.29 -5.38 -28.26
CA PRO A 204 20.31 -6.76 -27.74
C PRO A 204 20.76 -6.87 -26.27
N SER A 205 21.49 -5.87 -25.77
CA SER A 205 21.93 -5.74 -24.37
C SER A 205 20.84 -5.28 -23.41
N ALA A 206 19.70 -4.77 -23.91
CA ALA A 206 18.61 -4.24 -23.09
C ALA A 206 17.94 -5.36 -22.28
N VAL A 207 18.02 -5.29 -20.95
CA VAL A 207 17.43 -6.29 -20.04
C VAL A 207 16.47 -5.68 -19.02
N TYR A 208 16.58 -4.37 -18.75
CA TYR A 208 15.83 -3.69 -17.69
C TYR A 208 15.52 -2.25 -18.04
N THR A 209 14.57 -1.62 -17.35
CA THR A 209 14.32 -0.17 -17.42
C THR A 209 14.44 0.48 -16.06
N GLY A 210 14.86 1.75 -16.02
CA GLY A 210 14.74 2.63 -14.85
C GLY A 210 13.78 3.76 -15.19
N HIS A 211 12.87 4.10 -14.28
CA HIS A 211 11.87 5.15 -14.49
C HIS A 211 12.15 6.31 -13.55
N PHE A 212 12.08 7.53 -14.05
CA PHE A 212 12.32 8.75 -13.29
C PHE A 212 11.12 9.69 -13.38
N SER A 213 11.02 10.58 -12.42
CA SER A 213 9.91 11.50 -12.22
C SER A 213 10.41 12.88 -11.81
N TYR A 214 9.54 13.88 -11.89
CA TYR A 214 9.87 15.25 -11.51
C TYR A 214 9.41 15.64 -10.09
N ASP A 215 9.03 14.67 -9.25
CA ASP A 215 8.74 14.93 -7.84
C ASP A 215 10.02 15.20 -7.04
N GLU A 216 9.90 16.09 -6.05
CA GLU A 216 11.05 16.50 -5.25
C GLU A 216 11.37 15.50 -4.14
N HIS A 217 12.65 15.25 -3.94
CA HIS A 217 13.12 14.50 -2.78
C HIS A 217 12.78 15.26 -1.48
N LEU A 218 12.42 14.55 -0.40
CA LEU A 218 12.00 15.15 0.88
C LEU A 218 13.02 16.09 1.50
N SER A 219 14.31 15.97 1.13
CA SER A 219 15.35 16.91 1.56
C SER A 219 15.35 18.23 0.83
N GLY A 220 14.57 18.39 -0.25
CA GLY A 220 14.62 19.55 -1.14
C GLY A 220 15.84 19.62 -2.04
N ASP A 221 16.66 18.55 -2.08
CA ASP A 221 17.85 18.47 -2.94
C ASP A 221 17.44 18.07 -4.36
N PRO A 222 17.61 18.95 -5.37
CA PRO A 222 17.20 18.67 -6.74
C PRO A 222 18.03 17.59 -7.45
N GLU A 223 19.24 17.29 -6.94
CA GLU A 223 20.12 16.24 -7.50
C GLU A 223 19.70 14.83 -7.02
N ARG A 224 18.73 14.74 -6.11
CA ARG A 224 18.27 13.47 -5.55
C ARG A 224 16.87 13.11 -6.02
N SER A 225 16.76 11.98 -6.70
CA SER A 225 15.44 11.41 -7.00
C SER A 225 14.77 10.86 -5.74
N SER A 226 13.48 11.12 -5.58
CA SER A 226 12.68 10.57 -4.48
C SER A 226 12.59 9.05 -4.54
N ILE A 227 12.37 8.54 -5.76
CA ILE A 227 12.35 7.14 -6.11
C ILE A 227 12.63 7.00 -7.60
N SER A 228 13.38 5.96 -7.96
CA SER A 228 13.55 5.52 -9.34
C SER A 228 13.38 4.01 -9.37
N ARG A 229 12.23 3.57 -9.86
CA ARG A 229 11.92 2.14 -9.99
C ARG A 229 11.93 1.76 -11.45
N GLY A 230 11.87 0.49 -11.72
CA GLY A 230 11.78 -0.03 -13.07
C GLY A 230 11.37 -1.49 -13.07
N GLY A 231 11.47 -2.11 -14.21
CA GLY A 231 11.15 -3.52 -14.41
C GLY A 231 11.95 -4.14 -15.55
N PRO A 232 11.99 -5.49 -15.62
CA PRO A 232 12.63 -6.19 -16.72
C PRO A 232 11.94 -5.85 -18.03
N ILE A 233 12.69 -5.91 -19.14
CA ILE A 233 12.17 -5.61 -20.48
C ILE A 233 10.92 -6.43 -20.79
N ASP A 234 10.87 -7.72 -20.42
CA ASP A 234 9.69 -8.56 -20.65
C ASP A 234 8.42 -7.98 -20.03
N LYS A 235 8.50 -7.39 -18.82
CA LYS A 235 7.37 -6.70 -18.20
C LYS A 235 7.03 -5.40 -18.91
N MET A 236 8.01 -4.66 -19.39
CA MET A 236 7.78 -3.43 -20.15
C MET A 236 7.19 -3.71 -21.53
N MET A 237 7.54 -4.84 -22.13
CA MET A 237 6.98 -5.29 -23.41
C MET A 237 5.58 -5.93 -23.29
N ASN A 238 5.07 -6.14 -22.07
CA ASN A 238 3.71 -6.64 -21.88
C ASN A 238 2.70 -5.64 -22.48
N PRO A 239 1.71 -6.11 -23.27
CA PRO A 239 0.76 -5.22 -23.97
C PRO A 239 -0.14 -4.38 -23.01
N HIS A 240 -0.18 -4.72 -21.72
CA HIS A 240 -0.91 -3.93 -20.71
C HIS A 240 0.02 -3.02 -19.88
N THR A 241 1.32 -2.98 -20.16
CA THR A 241 2.20 -1.97 -19.56
C THR A 241 2.18 -0.73 -20.42
N ILE A 242 1.67 0.39 -19.89
CA ILE A 242 1.45 1.62 -20.65
C ILE A 242 2.07 2.85 -19.99
N VAL A 243 2.37 3.86 -20.79
CA VAL A 243 2.43 5.25 -20.35
C VAL A 243 1.00 5.76 -20.38
N ALA A 244 0.36 5.82 -19.21
CA ALA A 244 -0.99 6.32 -19.08
C ALA A 244 -1.01 7.84 -19.14
N LEU A 245 -1.97 8.37 -19.87
CA LEU A 245 -2.24 9.80 -20.10
C LEU A 245 -3.59 10.22 -19.54
N GLN A 246 -4.49 9.26 -19.29
CA GLN A 246 -5.81 9.50 -18.69
C GLN A 246 -6.14 8.45 -17.62
N MET A 247 -6.97 8.84 -16.66
CA MET A 247 -7.55 8.02 -15.61
C MET A 247 -9.05 8.24 -15.56
N ASN A 248 -9.84 7.16 -15.63
CA ASN A 248 -11.31 7.20 -15.58
C ASN A 248 -11.92 8.19 -16.60
N GLY A 249 -11.38 8.22 -17.82
CA GLY A 249 -11.86 9.06 -18.93
C GLY A 249 -11.49 10.52 -18.87
N GLY A 250 -10.71 10.96 -17.89
CA GLY A 250 -10.23 12.34 -17.74
C GLY A 250 -8.72 12.43 -17.60
N ASP A 251 -8.22 13.64 -17.40
CA ASP A 251 -6.81 13.86 -17.07
C ASP A 251 -6.46 13.13 -15.75
N ILE A 252 -5.23 12.64 -15.64
CA ILE A 252 -4.75 12.03 -14.40
C ILE A 252 -4.68 13.12 -13.32
N PRO A 253 -5.32 12.96 -12.14
CA PRO A 253 -5.12 13.90 -11.05
C PRO A 253 -3.65 14.02 -10.65
N ILE A 254 -3.22 15.20 -10.16
CA ILE A 254 -1.81 15.45 -9.83
C ILE A 254 -1.28 14.43 -8.81
N GLU A 255 -2.05 14.07 -7.81
CA GLU A 255 -1.70 13.09 -6.79
C GLU A 255 -1.56 11.66 -7.35
N HIS A 256 -2.10 11.40 -8.54
CA HIS A 256 -2.02 10.14 -9.26
C HIS A 256 -1.01 10.13 -10.40
N GLY A 257 -0.31 11.28 -10.65
CA GLY A 257 0.85 11.31 -11.54
C GLY A 257 0.67 12.09 -12.85
N TYR A 258 -0.20 13.15 -12.85
CA TYR A 258 -0.32 14.09 -14.00
C TYR A 258 1.05 14.60 -14.48
N PRO A 259 1.30 14.81 -15.79
CA PRO A 259 0.38 14.54 -16.90
C PRO A 259 0.49 13.09 -17.42
N ALA A 260 1.50 12.32 -16.99
CA ALA A 260 1.73 10.97 -17.45
C ALA A 260 2.40 10.11 -16.37
N ARG A 261 2.06 8.82 -16.37
CA ARG A 261 2.65 7.82 -15.49
C ARG A 261 2.82 6.48 -16.17
N ILE A 262 3.72 5.63 -15.63
CA ILE A 262 3.68 4.20 -15.95
C ILE A 262 2.50 3.55 -15.22
N VAL A 263 1.81 2.65 -15.92
CA VAL A 263 0.92 1.64 -15.36
C VAL A 263 1.47 0.29 -15.76
N ALA A 264 2.06 -0.44 -14.80
CA ALA A 264 2.57 -1.81 -14.93
C ALA A 264 1.69 -2.73 -14.07
N PRO A 265 0.51 -3.15 -14.59
CA PRO A 265 -0.51 -3.82 -13.81
C PRO A 265 -0.04 -5.19 -13.33
N GLY A 266 -0.59 -5.64 -12.18
CA GLY A 266 -0.22 -6.91 -11.56
C GLY A 266 1.09 -6.89 -10.78
N TRP A 267 1.89 -5.83 -10.89
CA TRP A 267 3.14 -5.63 -10.14
C TRP A 267 2.96 -4.58 -9.03
N ALA A 268 3.90 -4.57 -8.07
CA ALA A 268 3.86 -3.58 -7.00
C ALA A 268 3.74 -2.15 -7.55
N GLY A 269 2.83 -1.34 -6.99
CA GLY A 269 2.50 0.00 -7.49
C GLY A 269 3.69 0.95 -7.60
N SER A 270 4.81 0.64 -6.94
CA SER A 270 6.06 1.40 -7.09
C SER A 270 6.68 1.31 -8.48
N VAL A 271 6.42 0.24 -9.24
CA VAL A 271 6.88 0.11 -10.65
C VAL A 271 6.07 1.03 -11.57
N SER A 272 4.85 1.37 -11.18
CA SER A 272 3.97 2.31 -11.87
C SER A 272 4.33 3.76 -11.52
N GLN A 273 5.52 4.21 -11.96
CA GLN A 273 6.11 5.52 -11.67
C GLN A 273 5.16 6.66 -12.06
N LYS A 274 4.83 7.55 -11.11
CA LYS A 274 4.06 8.78 -11.31
C LYS A 274 4.95 9.90 -11.84
N TRP A 275 4.35 10.94 -12.42
CA TRP A 275 5.06 12.14 -12.87
C TRP A 275 6.25 11.83 -13.77
N LEU A 276 6.05 10.87 -14.67
CA LEU A 276 7.09 10.28 -15.50
C LEU A 276 7.79 11.31 -16.37
N THR A 277 9.14 11.28 -16.41
CA THR A 277 9.97 12.14 -17.28
C THR A 277 11.00 11.36 -18.08
N ARG A 278 11.36 10.13 -17.64
CA ARG A 278 12.39 9.34 -18.33
C ARG A 278 12.15 7.85 -18.15
N ILE A 279 12.39 7.11 -19.23
CA ILE A 279 12.55 5.65 -19.24
C ILE A 279 13.98 5.37 -19.70
N TRP A 280 14.83 4.96 -18.76
CA TRP A 280 16.21 4.61 -19.04
C TRP A 280 16.33 3.11 -19.27
N VAL A 281 16.66 2.70 -20.50
CA VAL A 281 16.86 1.30 -20.87
C VAL A 281 18.27 0.87 -20.47
N ARG A 282 18.41 -0.29 -19.82
CA ARG A 282 19.64 -0.73 -19.19
C ARG A 282 20.04 -2.14 -19.58
N ASP A 283 21.36 -2.40 -19.56
CA ASP A 283 22.01 -3.70 -19.74
C ASP A 283 22.04 -4.57 -18.45
N ARG A 284 21.46 -4.08 -17.35
CA ARG A 284 21.43 -4.74 -16.04
C ARG A 284 20.23 -4.27 -15.22
N GLU A 285 19.95 -4.98 -14.10
CA GLU A 285 18.93 -4.54 -13.13
C GLU A 285 19.20 -3.08 -12.71
N HIS A 286 18.10 -2.29 -12.64
CA HIS A 286 18.19 -0.90 -12.22
C HIS A 286 18.62 -0.78 -10.75
N ASP A 287 19.56 0.13 -10.47
CA ASP A 287 20.18 0.35 -9.16
C ASP A 287 19.90 1.75 -8.57
N GLY A 288 18.88 2.44 -9.08
CA GLY A 288 18.46 3.76 -8.59
C GLY A 288 17.79 3.72 -7.21
N PRO A 289 17.44 4.90 -6.65
CA PRO A 289 16.72 4.99 -5.38
C PRO A 289 15.43 4.17 -5.38
N GLY A 290 15.26 3.29 -4.38
CA GLY A 290 14.15 2.34 -4.31
C GLY A 290 14.41 0.98 -4.97
N MET A 291 15.60 0.79 -5.60
CA MET A 291 16.06 -0.51 -6.11
C MET A 291 17.20 -1.09 -5.27
N THR A 292 17.83 -0.27 -4.41
CA THR A 292 18.95 -0.66 -3.56
C THR A 292 18.51 -0.96 -2.12
N GLY A 293 19.32 -1.70 -1.39
CA GLY A 293 19.04 -2.11 -0.01
C GLY A 293 17.82 -3.01 0.11
N LEU A 294 17.02 -2.84 1.16
CA LEU A 294 15.84 -3.66 1.44
C LEU A 294 14.55 -3.12 0.81
N SER A 295 14.61 -2.01 0.08
CA SER A 295 13.42 -1.37 -0.49
C SER A 295 12.84 -2.20 -1.62
N TYR A 296 11.54 -2.49 -1.56
CA TYR A 296 10.79 -3.29 -2.55
C TYR A 296 11.42 -4.66 -2.84
N ARG A 297 12.02 -5.24 -1.80
CA ARG A 297 12.58 -6.59 -1.81
C ARG A 297 11.99 -7.41 -0.68
N VAL A 298 11.90 -8.70 -0.87
CA VAL A 298 11.48 -9.68 0.13
C VAL A 298 12.56 -10.72 0.33
N PRO A 299 12.68 -11.32 1.52
CA PRO A 299 13.63 -12.40 1.75
C PRO A 299 13.36 -13.61 0.84
N ARG A 300 14.41 -14.26 0.37
CA ARG A 300 14.34 -15.53 -0.39
C ARG A 300 13.91 -16.70 0.46
N HIS A 301 14.09 -16.59 1.77
CA HIS A 301 13.79 -17.64 2.76
C HIS A 301 13.01 -17.02 3.93
N PRO A 302 12.22 -17.82 4.66
CA PRO A 302 11.58 -17.36 5.90
C PRO A 302 12.61 -16.83 6.89
N VAL A 303 12.30 -15.71 7.52
CA VAL A 303 13.17 -15.05 8.51
C VAL A 303 12.42 -14.85 9.82
N ALA A 304 13.15 -14.78 10.94
CA ALA A 304 12.56 -14.50 12.23
C ALA A 304 12.09 -13.03 12.33
N ALA A 305 11.09 -12.78 13.16
CA ALA A 305 10.60 -11.43 13.37
C ALA A 305 11.70 -10.53 13.99
N GLY A 306 11.98 -9.39 13.33
CA GLY A 306 13.04 -8.46 13.74
C GLY A 306 14.45 -8.83 13.25
N GLU A 307 14.59 -9.92 12.50
CA GLU A 307 15.88 -10.34 11.96
C GLU A 307 16.42 -9.36 10.91
N GLU A 308 17.73 -9.10 10.96
CA GLU A 308 18.44 -8.38 9.91
C GLU A 308 18.76 -9.35 8.76
N VAL A 309 18.34 -8.98 7.55
CA VAL A 309 18.54 -9.79 6.34
C VAL A 309 19.57 -9.14 5.43
N ALA A 310 20.58 -9.91 5.01
CA ALA A 310 21.58 -9.44 4.08
C ALA A 310 20.97 -9.15 2.69
N HIS A 311 21.55 -8.21 1.95
CA HIS A 311 21.01 -7.80 0.64
C HIS A 311 20.99 -8.95 -0.38
N GLU A 312 21.97 -9.82 -0.37
CA GLU A 312 22.08 -11.02 -1.23
C GLU A 312 20.96 -12.04 -1.00
N ASP A 313 20.39 -12.08 0.22
CA ASP A 313 19.28 -12.94 0.60
C ASP A 313 17.91 -12.33 0.26
N MET A 314 17.90 -11.14 -0.34
CA MET A 314 16.69 -10.45 -0.76
C MET A 314 16.46 -10.60 -2.26
N MET A 315 15.22 -10.64 -2.67
CA MET A 315 14.80 -10.63 -4.09
C MET A 315 13.88 -9.45 -4.37
N VAL A 316 14.00 -8.88 -5.57
CA VAL A 316 13.11 -7.80 -6.02
C VAL A 316 11.67 -8.33 -6.14
N MET A 317 10.72 -7.55 -5.64
CA MET A 317 9.30 -7.85 -5.80
C MET A 317 8.90 -7.69 -7.27
N GLY A 318 8.36 -8.74 -7.84
CA GLY A 318 7.74 -8.75 -9.16
C GLY A 318 6.20 -8.71 -9.06
N SER A 319 5.57 -9.76 -9.58
CA SER A 319 4.12 -9.94 -9.52
C SER A 319 3.60 -9.95 -8.08
N MET A 320 2.47 -9.26 -7.88
CA MET A 320 1.73 -9.30 -6.61
C MET A 320 1.05 -10.66 -6.45
N ILE A 321 0.82 -11.04 -5.21
CA ILE A 321 0.22 -12.33 -4.85
C ILE A 321 -1.29 -12.22 -4.69
N VAL A 322 -2.00 -13.35 -4.67
CA VAL A 322 -3.45 -13.43 -4.52
C VAL A 322 -3.94 -12.80 -3.22
N LYS A 323 -4.97 -11.96 -3.32
CA LYS A 323 -5.63 -11.29 -2.19
C LYS A 323 -7.12 -11.09 -2.47
N SER A 324 -7.86 -10.83 -1.39
CA SER A 324 -9.24 -10.36 -1.45
C SER A 324 -9.53 -9.35 -0.34
N ALA A 325 -10.52 -8.50 -0.56
CA ALA A 325 -11.07 -7.58 0.43
C ALA A 325 -12.57 -7.77 0.54
N ILE A 326 -13.12 -7.63 1.74
CA ILE A 326 -14.57 -7.55 2.01
C ILE A 326 -14.90 -6.07 2.02
N THR A 327 -15.76 -5.63 1.12
CA THR A 327 -16.19 -4.22 1.00
C THR A 327 -17.56 -3.97 1.61
N ASN A 328 -18.37 -5.01 1.74
CA ASN A 328 -19.67 -5.00 2.38
C ASN A 328 -19.93 -6.31 3.13
N PRO A 329 -20.47 -6.27 4.37
CA PRO A 329 -20.83 -5.07 5.14
C PRO A 329 -19.59 -4.33 5.67
N VAL A 330 -19.82 -3.12 6.16
CA VAL A 330 -18.79 -2.39 6.93
C VAL A 330 -18.55 -3.13 8.24
N ALA A 331 -17.29 -3.14 8.69
CA ALA A 331 -16.94 -3.76 9.98
C ALA A 331 -17.76 -3.13 11.14
N GLY A 332 -18.30 -3.98 12.01
CA GLY A 332 -19.20 -3.57 13.10
C GLY A 332 -20.67 -3.43 12.71
N ALA A 333 -21.08 -3.81 11.49
CA ALA A 333 -22.47 -3.79 11.08
C ALA A 333 -23.36 -4.65 12.00
N GLU A 334 -24.62 -4.23 12.18
CA GLU A 334 -25.67 -5.05 12.80
C GLU A 334 -26.54 -5.67 11.73
N VAL A 335 -26.80 -6.97 11.85
CA VAL A 335 -27.63 -7.74 10.92
C VAL A 335 -28.65 -8.58 11.70
N ARG A 336 -29.76 -8.97 11.05
CA ARG A 336 -30.78 -9.78 11.71
C ARG A 336 -30.38 -11.26 11.80
N ALA A 337 -30.39 -11.83 13.00
CA ALA A 337 -30.19 -13.25 13.21
C ALA A 337 -31.26 -14.08 12.50
N GLY A 338 -30.85 -15.20 11.89
CA GLY A 338 -31.73 -16.09 11.12
C GLY A 338 -32.21 -15.53 9.77
N ALA A 339 -31.77 -14.33 9.38
CA ALA A 339 -32.11 -13.74 8.10
C ALA A 339 -30.92 -13.73 7.14
N PRO A 340 -31.15 -13.91 5.82
CA PRO A 340 -30.07 -13.81 4.84
C PRO A 340 -29.61 -12.35 4.69
N PHE A 341 -28.28 -12.15 4.58
CA PHE A 341 -27.69 -10.89 4.16
C PHE A 341 -26.51 -11.12 3.22
N GLU A 342 -26.20 -10.13 2.40
CA GLU A 342 -25.14 -10.21 1.42
C GLU A 342 -23.80 -9.74 1.99
N ILE A 343 -22.77 -10.55 1.79
CA ILE A 343 -21.38 -10.14 1.91
C ILE A 343 -20.77 -10.11 0.51
N ARG A 344 -19.93 -9.11 0.22
CA ARG A 344 -19.27 -8.96 -1.08
C ARG A 344 -17.95 -8.24 -0.97
N GLY A 345 -17.19 -8.27 -2.06
CA GLY A 345 -15.91 -7.60 -2.14
C GLY A 345 -15.18 -7.81 -3.45
N GLN A 346 -13.89 -7.55 -3.42
CA GLN A 346 -13.01 -7.62 -4.56
C GLN A 346 -11.91 -8.67 -4.31
N ALA A 347 -11.41 -9.29 -5.41
CA ALA A 347 -10.29 -10.23 -5.35
C ALA A 347 -9.36 -10.03 -6.56
N TRP A 348 -8.06 -10.27 -6.38
CA TRP A 348 -7.03 -10.05 -7.40
C TRP A 348 -5.81 -10.95 -7.17
N ALA A 349 -4.94 -11.10 -8.17
CA ALA A 349 -3.82 -12.02 -8.10
C ALA A 349 -2.60 -11.63 -8.99
N GLY A 350 -2.26 -10.35 -9.04
CA GLY A 350 -1.07 -9.90 -9.79
C GLY A 350 -1.10 -10.27 -11.28
N ASP A 351 -0.08 -10.99 -11.76
CA ASP A 351 -0.04 -11.53 -13.12
C ASP A 351 -0.89 -12.81 -13.30
N ASN A 352 -1.42 -13.38 -12.22
CA ASN A 352 -2.38 -14.46 -12.22
C ASN A 352 -3.83 -13.91 -12.24
N HIS A 353 -4.82 -14.77 -12.08
CA HIS A 353 -6.21 -14.41 -11.88
C HIS A 353 -6.84 -15.32 -10.80
N VAL A 354 -7.88 -14.82 -10.14
CA VAL A 354 -8.59 -15.59 -9.12
C VAL A 354 -9.51 -16.60 -9.79
N VAL A 355 -9.49 -17.83 -9.31
CA VAL A 355 -10.34 -18.93 -9.83
C VAL A 355 -11.36 -19.40 -8.80
N ARG A 356 -11.16 -19.08 -7.51
CA ARG A 356 -12.05 -19.47 -6.45
C ARG A 356 -12.08 -18.44 -5.33
N MET A 357 -13.28 -18.13 -4.84
CA MET A 357 -13.53 -17.37 -3.63
C MET A 357 -14.31 -18.23 -2.63
N GLU A 358 -13.90 -18.15 -1.39
CA GLU A 358 -14.55 -18.84 -0.27
C GLU A 358 -14.72 -17.86 0.90
N THR A 359 -15.80 -18.02 1.64
CA THR A 359 -16.07 -17.26 2.87
C THR A 359 -16.35 -18.19 4.03
N SER A 360 -16.06 -17.72 5.23
CA SER A 360 -16.39 -18.38 6.50
C SER A 360 -17.00 -17.36 7.45
N ILE A 361 -18.01 -17.76 8.25
CA ILE A 361 -18.57 -16.97 9.35
C ILE A 361 -18.38 -17.65 10.71
N ASP A 362 -17.59 -18.71 10.77
CA ASP A 362 -17.29 -19.54 11.95
C ASP A 362 -15.77 -19.63 12.22
N PHE A 363 -15.05 -18.52 12.04
CA PHE A 363 -13.62 -18.41 12.29
C PHE A 363 -12.76 -19.36 11.45
N GLY A 364 -13.19 -19.70 10.24
CA GLY A 364 -12.50 -20.58 9.32
C GLY A 364 -12.71 -22.09 9.59
N ALA A 365 -13.64 -22.45 10.46
CA ALA A 365 -13.97 -23.87 10.72
C ALA A 365 -14.64 -24.52 9.50
N THR A 366 -15.53 -23.79 8.82
CA THR A 366 -16.11 -24.20 7.54
C THR A 366 -15.99 -23.09 6.51
N TRP A 367 -15.93 -23.47 5.24
CA TRP A 367 -15.79 -22.56 4.11
C TRP A 367 -16.88 -22.84 3.08
N GLN A 368 -17.50 -21.77 2.59
CA GLN A 368 -18.51 -21.83 1.56
C GLN A 368 -18.00 -21.10 0.31
N THR A 369 -18.22 -21.70 -0.86
CA THR A 369 -17.86 -21.07 -2.14
C THR A 369 -18.73 -19.85 -2.39
N ALA A 370 -18.11 -18.70 -2.63
CA ALA A 370 -18.77 -17.47 -3.03
C ALA A 370 -18.88 -17.39 -4.57
N GLU A 371 -19.87 -16.68 -5.05
CA GLU A 371 -19.98 -16.34 -6.47
C GLU A 371 -18.84 -15.39 -6.85
N LEU A 372 -18.10 -15.73 -7.92
CA LEU A 372 -16.98 -14.95 -8.45
C LEU A 372 -17.32 -14.50 -9.86
N HIS A 373 -17.34 -13.18 -10.09
CA HIS A 373 -17.64 -12.62 -11.41
C HIS A 373 -16.39 -12.60 -12.30
N ALA A 374 -16.62 -12.77 -13.62
CA ALA A 374 -15.53 -12.63 -14.58
C ALA A 374 -15.05 -11.18 -14.67
N PRO A 375 -13.73 -10.91 -14.61
CA PRO A 375 -13.22 -9.56 -14.76
C PRO A 375 -13.23 -9.14 -16.25
N PRO A 376 -13.25 -7.83 -16.56
CA PRO A 376 -13.18 -7.35 -17.94
C PRO A 376 -11.84 -7.70 -18.62
N ASN A 377 -10.79 -7.88 -17.85
CA ASN A 377 -9.47 -8.36 -18.24
C ASN A 377 -8.71 -8.92 -17.02
N ARG A 378 -7.59 -9.61 -17.25
CA ARG A 378 -6.80 -10.27 -16.20
C ARG A 378 -6.22 -9.35 -15.12
N TYR A 379 -6.11 -8.06 -15.36
CA TYR A 379 -5.49 -7.09 -14.45
C TYR A 379 -6.50 -6.22 -13.69
N SER A 380 -7.79 -6.36 -13.99
CA SER A 380 -8.85 -5.81 -13.17
C SER A 380 -9.11 -6.73 -11.99
N TRP A 381 -9.49 -6.18 -10.86
CA TRP A 381 -10.01 -7.02 -9.79
C TRP A 381 -11.29 -7.73 -10.20
N GLN A 382 -11.62 -8.80 -9.49
CA GLN A 382 -12.82 -9.62 -9.70
C GLN A 382 -13.77 -9.40 -8.53
N ARG A 383 -15.00 -9.00 -8.84
CA ARG A 383 -16.05 -8.88 -7.85
C ARG A 383 -16.51 -10.25 -7.39
N TRP A 384 -16.80 -10.41 -6.12
CA TRP A 384 -17.39 -11.61 -5.55
C TRP A 384 -18.49 -11.27 -4.56
N GLN A 385 -19.42 -12.20 -4.36
CA GLN A 385 -20.54 -12.06 -3.44
C GLN A 385 -20.97 -13.41 -2.85
N GLN A 386 -21.56 -13.36 -1.66
CA GLN A 386 -22.08 -14.50 -0.95
C GLN A 386 -23.24 -14.08 -0.06
N THR A 387 -24.34 -14.85 -0.08
CA THR A 387 -25.40 -14.72 0.91
C THR A 387 -25.09 -15.62 2.10
N VAL A 388 -25.12 -15.07 3.30
CA VAL A 388 -24.92 -15.79 4.56
C VAL A 388 -26.11 -15.61 5.50
N ILE A 389 -26.33 -16.57 6.40
CA ILE A 389 -27.38 -16.53 7.41
C ILE A 389 -26.73 -16.80 8.77
N PRO A 390 -26.56 -15.80 9.64
CA PRO A 390 -26.09 -16.04 11.00
C PRO A 390 -27.17 -16.82 11.77
N PRO A 391 -26.84 -17.99 12.34
CA PRO A 391 -27.88 -18.89 12.88
C PRO A 391 -28.55 -18.37 14.16
N MET A 392 -27.89 -17.51 14.92
CA MET A 392 -28.41 -16.94 16.17
C MET A 392 -27.81 -15.56 16.45
N ALA A 393 -28.37 -14.84 17.40
CA ALA A 393 -27.82 -13.58 17.87
C ALA A 393 -26.43 -13.80 18.48
N GLY A 394 -25.48 -12.87 18.18
CA GLY A 394 -24.12 -12.94 18.67
C GLY A 394 -23.10 -12.24 17.80
N TYR A 395 -21.82 -12.35 18.19
CA TYR A 395 -20.67 -11.84 17.47
C TYR A 395 -20.21 -12.84 16.42
N TYR A 396 -19.95 -12.36 15.21
CA TYR A 396 -19.43 -13.12 14.08
C TYR A 396 -18.27 -12.41 13.39
N GLU A 397 -17.41 -13.19 12.76
CA GLU A 397 -16.42 -12.68 11.80
C GLU A 397 -16.69 -13.29 10.42
N VAL A 398 -16.68 -12.45 9.38
CA VAL A 398 -16.56 -12.91 8.00
C VAL A 398 -15.10 -12.97 7.63
N TRP A 399 -14.65 -14.11 7.14
CA TRP A 399 -13.33 -14.32 6.56
C TRP A 399 -13.48 -14.58 5.07
N ALA A 400 -12.64 -13.96 4.25
CA ALA A 400 -12.63 -14.13 2.80
C ALA A 400 -11.29 -14.71 2.33
N ARG A 401 -11.35 -15.75 1.49
CA ARG A 401 -10.18 -16.46 0.97
C ARG A 401 -10.25 -16.61 -0.53
N ALA A 402 -9.31 -15.99 -1.25
CA ALA A 402 -9.12 -16.15 -2.68
C ALA A 402 -8.07 -17.23 -2.99
N THR A 403 -8.27 -17.94 -4.10
CA THR A 403 -7.28 -18.88 -4.68
C THR A 403 -7.05 -18.50 -6.13
N ASP A 404 -5.78 -18.43 -6.55
CA ASP A 404 -5.40 -18.11 -7.93
C ASP A 404 -5.35 -19.35 -8.83
N ASN A 405 -5.12 -19.11 -10.14
CA ASN A 405 -5.03 -20.16 -11.16
C ASN A 405 -3.77 -21.04 -11.07
N GLN A 406 -2.85 -20.74 -10.18
CA GLN A 406 -1.69 -21.58 -9.84
C GLN A 406 -1.95 -22.44 -8.59
N GLY A 407 -3.12 -22.30 -7.96
CA GLY A 407 -3.49 -23.00 -6.74
C GLY A 407 -3.00 -22.33 -5.46
N ASN A 408 -2.40 -21.14 -5.52
CA ASN A 408 -2.02 -20.41 -4.32
C ASN A 408 -3.27 -19.83 -3.67
N SER A 409 -3.45 -20.09 -2.38
CA SER A 409 -4.56 -19.59 -1.58
C SER A 409 -4.08 -18.62 -0.51
N GLN A 410 -4.93 -17.67 -0.14
CA GLN A 410 -4.65 -16.80 1.00
C GLN A 410 -4.57 -17.63 2.29
N PRO A 411 -3.51 -17.45 3.10
CA PRO A 411 -3.43 -18.08 4.43
C PRO A 411 -4.37 -17.38 5.42
N MET A 412 -4.84 -18.11 6.42
CA MET A 412 -5.70 -17.56 7.47
C MET A 412 -4.98 -16.51 8.32
N VAL A 413 -3.67 -16.69 8.53
CA VAL A 413 -2.81 -15.81 9.32
C VAL A 413 -1.76 -15.17 8.42
N VAL A 414 -1.17 -14.08 8.89
CA VAL A 414 -0.09 -13.40 8.19
C VAL A 414 1.03 -14.39 7.85
N PRO A 415 1.45 -14.51 6.59
CA PRO A 415 2.60 -15.33 6.23
C PRO A 415 3.86 -14.77 6.89
N GLY A 416 4.96 -15.47 6.86
CA GLY A 416 6.20 -15.15 7.56
C GLY A 416 6.57 -13.65 7.52
N TRP A 417 7.13 -13.18 8.62
CA TRP A 417 7.55 -11.77 8.77
C TRP A 417 8.65 -11.40 7.77
N ASN A 418 8.70 -10.14 7.36
CA ASN A 418 9.82 -9.58 6.61
C ASN A 418 10.10 -8.13 7.00
N PRO A 419 11.36 -7.65 6.81
CA PRO A 419 11.82 -6.36 7.36
C PRO A 419 11.05 -5.13 6.88
N ARG A 420 10.31 -5.24 5.77
CA ARG A 420 9.55 -4.14 5.17
C ARG A 420 8.03 -4.40 5.15
N GLY A 421 7.59 -5.56 5.63
CA GLY A 421 6.17 -5.92 5.68
C GLY A 421 5.49 -5.88 4.32
N TYR A 422 6.15 -6.44 3.31
CA TYR A 422 5.60 -6.57 1.97
C TYR A 422 4.86 -7.89 1.81
N LEU A 423 3.94 -7.93 0.82
CA LEU A 423 3.25 -9.13 0.38
C LEU A 423 2.47 -9.86 1.50
N ASN A 424 1.90 -9.13 2.46
CA ASN A 424 0.91 -9.74 3.33
C ASN A 424 -0.35 -10.06 2.51
N ASN A 425 -0.74 -11.32 2.49
CA ASN A 425 -1.95 -11.78 1.83
C ASN A 425 -2.83 -12.65 2.74
N SER A 426 -2.75 -12.47 4.05
CA SER A 426 -3.68 -13.17 4.95
C SER A 426 -5.14 -12.87 4.56
N CYS A 427 -6.03 -13.81 4.86
CA CYS A 427 -7.45 -13.63 4.67
C CYS A 427 -7.91 -12.30 5.27
N HIS A 428 -8.62 -11.49 4.51
CA HIS A 428 -9.28 -10.31 5.04
C HIS A 428 -10.46 -10.75 5.90
N ARG A 429 -10.65 -10.10 7.04
CA ARG A 429 -11.73 -10.38 7.97
C ARG A 429 -12.35 -9.10 8.52
N ILE A 430 -13.63 -9.15 8.70
CA ILE A 430 -14.42 -8.11 9.36
C ILE A 430 -15.34 -8.75 10.39
N HIS A 431 -15.73 -8.01 11.42
CA HIS A 431 -16.75 -8.47 12.36
C HIS A 431 -18.09 -7.83 12.10
N PHE A 432 -19.17 -8.54 12.50
CA PHE A 432 -20.52 -8.02 12.56
C PHE A 432 -21.25 -8.60 13.78
N THR A 433 -22.35 -7.97 14.18
CA THR A 433 -23.23 -8.47 15.25
C THR A 433 -24.57 -8.90 14.66
N ALA A 434 -24.99 -10.14 14.94
CA ALA A 434 -26.34 -10.57 14.65
C ALA A 434 -27.25 -10.27 15.85
N VAL A 435 -28.39 -9.61 15.62
CA VAL A 435 -29.38 -9.18 16.63
C VAL A 435 -30.77 -9.76 16.34
#